data_da3d3a4f80f011dbd38fe396403525ce
#
_entry.id   da3d3a4f80f011dbd38fe396403525ce
#
_cell.length_a   1.000
_cell.length_b   1.000
_cell.length_c   1.000
_cell.angle_alpha   90.00
_cell.angle_beta   90.00
_cell.angle_gamma   90.00
#
_symmetry.space_group_name_H-M   'P 1'
#
loop_
_entity.id
_entity.type
_entity.pdbx_description
1 polymer ?
#
loop_
_entity_poly.entity_id
_entity_poly.type
_entity_poly.pdbx_seq_one_letter_code
_entity_poly.pdbx_strand_id
1 'polypeptide(L)' 'DANSVNLELEMAKLSENAMQYKAIAEILRKEFGHILSAIREGR' A
#
# COMPACT_ATOMS: atom_id res chain seq x y z
N ASP A 1 13.96 3.14 -27.79
CA ASP A 1 13.18 2.38 -28.76
C ASP A 1 11.90 1.85 -28.13
N ALA A 2 11.09 1.16 -28.93
CA ALA A 2 9.79 0.68 -28.48
C ALA A 2 9.88 -0.26 -27.26
N ASN A 3 10.90 -1.12 -27.23
CA ASN A 3 11.09 -2.03 -26.12
C ASN A 3 11.43 -1.28 -24.83
N SER A 4 12.28 -0.25 -24.95
CA SER A 4 12.66 0.55 -23.79
C SER A 4 11.48 1.31 -23.23
N VAL A 5 10.63 1.86 -24.11
CA VAL A 5 9.43 2.57 -23.68
C VAL A 5 8.47 1.64 -22.99
N ASN A 6 8.27 0.44 -23.53
CA ASN A 6 7.41 -0.55 -22.92
C ASN A 6 7.92 -0.97 -21.56
N LEU A 7 9.22 -1.17 -21.44
CA LEU A 7 9.81 -1.55 -20.17
C LEU A 7 9.63 -0.45 -19.13
N GLU A 8 9.87 0.80 -19.53
CA GLU A 8 9.70 1.92 -18.63
C GLU A 8 8.25 2.03 -18.14
N LEU A 9 7.30 1.81 -19.04
CA LEU A 9 5.88 1.85 -18.68
C LEU A 9 5.54 0.76 -17.68
N GLU A 10 6.05 -0.45 -17.92
CA GLU A 10 5.80 -1.56 -17.00
C GLU A 10 6.42 -1.30 -15.63
N MET A 11 7.61 -0.73 -15.60
CA MET A 11 8.26 -0.40 -14.34
C MET A 11 7.50 0.69 -13.59
N ALA A 12 6.96 1.66 -14.32
CA ALA A 12 6.15 2.71 -13.71
C ALA A 12 4.87 2.13 -13.09
N LYS A 13 4.22 1.21 -13.80
CA LYS A 13 3.02 0.55 -13.28
C LYS A 13 3.33 -0.27 -12.05
N LEU A 14 4.44 -0.98 -12.07
CA LEU A 14 4.85 -1.79 -10.94
C LEU A 14 5.14 -0.92 -9.71
N SER A 15 5.82 0.20 -9.93
CA SER A 15 6.13 1.14 -8.86
C SER A 15 4.85 1.73 -8.27
N GLU A 16 3.92 2.12 -9.13
CA GLU A 16 2.64 2.69 -8.69
C GLU A 16 1.86 1.65 -7.89
N ASN A 17 1.86 0.41 -8.36
CA ASN A 17 1.16 -0.67 -7.68
C ASN A 17 1.76 -0.92 -6.29
N ALA A 18 3.08 -0.87 -6.20
CA ALA A 18 3.77 -1.07 -4.93
C ALA A 18 3.44 0.05 -3.94
N MET A 19 3.35 1.29 -4.43
CA MET A 19 2.98 2.42 -3.58
C MET A 19 1.55 2.30 -3.08
N GLN A 20 0.64 1.86 -3.94
CA GLN A 20 -0.75 1.66 -3.55
C GLN A 20 -0.87 0.57 -2.50
N TYR A 21 -0.14 -0.51 -2.69
CA TYR A 21 -0.12 -1.61 -1.74
C TYR A 21 0.37 -1.13 -0.37
N LYS A 22 1.44 -0.36 -0.37
CA LYS A 22 2.01 0.18 0.87
C LYS A 22 1.03 1.10 1.58
N ALA A 23 0.34 1.95 0.82
CA ALA A 23 -0.64 2.88 1.38
C ALA A 23 -1.79 2.12 2.05
N ILE A 24 -2.30 1.10 1.36
CA ILE A 24 -3.39 0.29 1.90
C ILE A 24 -2.93 -0.45 3.16
N ALA A 25 -1.72 -0.99 3.13
CA ALA A 25 -1.17 -1.70 4.29
C ALA A 25 -1.06 -0.77 5.50
N GLU A 26 -0.66 0.48 5.27
CA GLU A 26 -0.56 1.44 6.35
C GLU A 26 -1.94 1.80 6.92
N ILE A 27 -2.93 1.95 6.06
CA ILE A 27 -4.30 2.24 6.48
C ILE A 27 -4.84 1.09 7.34
N LEU A 28 -4.65 -0.14 6.88
CA LEU A 28 -5.10 -1.31 7.62
C LEU A 28 -4.41 -1.42 8.97
N ARG A 29 -3.11 -1.14 9.01
CA ARG A 29 -2.36 -1.20 10.26
C ARG A 29 -2.91 -0.20 11.26
N LYS A 30 -3.26 0.99 10.78
CA LYS A 30 -3.83 2.03 11.60
C LYS A 30 -5.19 1.61 12.14
N GLU A 31 -6.03 1.02 11.29
CA GLU A 31 -7.35 0.55 11.69
C GLU A 31 -7.23 -0.54 12.75
N PHE A 32 -6.34 -1.50 12.56
CA PHE A 32 -6.11 -2.52 13.56
C PHE A 32 -5.64 -1.94 14.87
N GLY A 33 -4.78 -0.93 14.81
CA GLY A 33 -4.32 -0.24 16.01
C GLY A 33 -5.46 0.39 16.77
N HIS A 34 -6.39 1.02 16.05
CA HIS A 34 -7.57 1.62 16.67
C HIS A 34 -8.45 0.58 17.33
N ILE A 35 -8.65 -0.54 16.65
CA ILE A 35 -9.47 -1.62 17.18
C ILE A 35 -8.85 -2.21 18.44
N LEU A 36 -7.55 -2.46 18.41
CA LEU A 36 -6.86 -3.00 19.58
C LEU A 36 -6.92 -2.03 20.76
N SER A 37 -6.75 -0.74 20.48
CA SER A 37 -6.85 0.28 21.54
C SER A 37 -8.24 0.29 22.15
N ALA A 38 -9.26 0.21 21.32
CA ALA A 38 -10.64 0.21 21.77
C ALA A 38 -10.92 -1.00 22.67
N ILE A 39 -10.41 -2.15 22.27
CA ILE A 39 -10.60 -3.38 23.05
C ILE A 39 -9.94 -3.25 24.42
N ARG A 40 -8.71 -2.73 24.44
CA ARG A 40 -7.98 -2.60 25.69
C ARG A 40 -8.64 -1.61 26.66
N GLU A 41 -9.13 -0.51 26.12
CA GLU A 41 -9.75 0.53 26.94
C GLU A 41 -11.19 0.19 27.31
N GLY A 42 -11.89 -0.41 26.35
CA GLY A 42 -13.30 -0.71 26.55
C GLY A 42 -13.54 -1.83 27.55
N ARG A 43 -12.59 -2.74 27.62
CA ARG A 43 -12.70 -3.87 28.52
C ARG A 43 -14.11 -4.32 28.78
#